data_dea8e76cf13c73e8e33394a91cd2ad8b
#
_entry.id   dea8e76cf13c73e8e33394a91cd2ad8b
#
_cell.length_a   1.000
_cell.length_b   1.000
_cell.length_c   1.000
_cell.angle_alpha   90.00
_cell.angle_beta   90.00
_cell.angle_gamma   90.00
#
_symmetry.space_group_name_H-M   'P 1'
#
loop_
_entity.id
_entity.type
_entity.pdbx_description
1 polymer ?
#
loop_
_entity_poly.entity_id
_entity_poly.type
_entity_poly.pdbx_seq_one_letter_code
_entity_poly.pdbx_strand_id
1 'polypeptide(L)'
;MLFVVRHGRTAANASGLLLGRLDPDLDELGVRQATAAAAALGSVDRVVSSPLLRTRHTAEAFGREVEVDDRWIEMDYGEFDGQPVADVPAATWREWRDDLDWAPPGG
;
A
#
# COMPACT_ATOMS: atom_id res chain seq x y z
N MET A 1 -12.14 13.19 13.36
CA MET A 1 -11.74 11.77 13.48
C MET A 1 -10.89 11.40 12.29
N LEU A 2 -9.79 10.68 12.51
CA LEU A 2 -8.91 10.18 11.46
C LEU A 2 -9.23 8.72 11.16
N PHE A 3 -9.42 8.41 9.87
CA PHE A 3 -9.49 7.04 9.40
C PHE A 3 -8.24 6.71 8.60
N VAL A 4 -7.62 5.57 8.88
CA VAL A 4 -6.52 5.02 8.10
C VAL A 4 -7.04 3.80 7.37
N VAL A 5 -6.97 3.84 6.03
CA VAL A 5 -7.52 2.80 5.18
C VAL A 5 -6.39 2.15 4.39
N ARG A 6 -6.30 0.82 4.44
CA ARG A 6 -5.41 0.07 3.58
C ARG A 6 -5.94 0.07 2.15
N HIS A 7 -5.05 0.19 1.17
CA HIS A 7 -5.42 0.06 -0.24
C HIS A 7 -6.05 -1.30 -0.56
N GLY A 8 -6.87 -1.36 -1.60
CA GLY A 8 -7.44 -2.59 -2.12
C GLY A 8 -6.37 -3.55 -2.68
N ARG A 9 -6.79 -4.78 -2.95
CA ARG A 9 -5.90 -5.82 -3.46
C ARG A 9 -5.34 -5.49 -4.84
N THR A 10 -4.08 -5.82 -5.05
CA THR A 10 -3.43 -5.89 -6.36
C THR A 10 -3.18 -7.34 -6.76
N ALA A 11 -2.87 -7.61 -8.02
CA ALA A 11 -2.46 -8.95 -8.45
C ALA A 11 -1.20 -9.42 -7.71
N ALA A 12 -0.28 -8.50 -7.39
CA ALA A 12 0.91 -8.80 -6.59
C ALA A 12 0.54 -9.27 -5.18
N ASN A 13 -0.42 -8.62 -4.51
CA ASN A 13 -0.92 -9.07 -3.21
C ASN A 13 -1.54 -10.47 -3.31
N ALA A 14 -2.35 -10.71 -4.33
CA ALA A 14 -2.99 -12.01 -4.54
C ALA A 14 -1.97 -13.14 -4.75
N SER A 15 -0.82 -12.81 -5.34
CA SER A 15 0.27 -13.76 -5.59
C SER A 15 1.28 -13.86 -4.44
N GLY A 16 1.07 -13.17 -3.33
CA GLY A 16 1.96 -13.22 -2.16
C GLY A 16 3.30 -12.52 -2.36
N LEU A 17 3.37 -11.52 -3.25
CA LEU A 17 4.58 -10.76 -3.50
C LEU A 17 4.70 -9.57 -2.53
N LEU A 18 5.92 -9.29 -2.12
CA LEU A 18 6.24 -8.08 -1.35
C LEU A 18 6.12 -6.86 -2.28
N LEU A 19 5.37 -5.87 -1.84
CA LEU A 19 5.07 -4.72 -2.67
C LEU A 19 5.44 -3.43 -1.94
N GLY A 20 6.46 -2.75 -2.45
CA GLY A 20 6.93 -1.46 -1.98
C GLY A 20 6.69 -0.37 -3.02
N ARG A 21 7.73 0.02 -3.76
CA ARG A 21 7.71 1.11 -4.75
C ARG A 21 7.23 0.68 -6.13
N LEU A 22 7.17 -0.62 -6.45
CA LEU A 22 6.48 -1.08 -7.64
C LEU A 22 5.04 -0.58 -7.64
N ASP A 23 4.52 -0.25 -8.80
CA ASP A 23 3.28 0.53 -8.93
C ASP A 23 2.16 -0.21 -9.69
N PRO A 24 1.81 -1.45 -9.31
CA PRO A 24 0.66 -2.12 -9.90
C PRO A 24 -0.63 -1.47 -9.41
N ASP A 25 -1.62 -1.46 -10.28
CA ASP A 25 -2.96 -0.99 -9.96
C ASP A 25 -3.76 -2.04 -9.17
N LEU A 26 -4.93 -1.66 -8.71
CA LEU A 26 -5.89 -2.58 -8.10
C LEU A 26 -6.33 -3.64 -9.10
N ASP A 27 -6.57 -4.86 -8.61
CA ASP A 27 -7.31 -5.87 -9.37
C ASP A 27 -8.83 -5.66 -9.19
N GLU A 28 -9.64 -6.50 -9.83
CA GLU A 28 -11.10 -6.35 -9.75
C GLU A 28 -11.63 -6.47 -8.32
N LEU A 29 -11.08 -7.38 -7.51
CA LEU A 29 -11.45 -7.49 -6.11
C LEU A 29 -11.02 -6.24 -5.34
N GLY A 30 -9.84 -5.71 -5.61
CA GLY A 30 -9.33 -4.49 -4.98
C GLY A 30 -10.25 -3.29 -5.22
N VAL A 31 -10.77 -3.15 -6.42
CA VAL A 31 -11.76 -2.11 -6.76
C VAL A 31 -13.03 -2.29 -5.93
N ARG A 32 -13.54 -3.51 -5.81
CA ARG A 32 -14.73 -3.79 -4.98
C ARG A 32 -14.46 -3.53 -3.50
N GLN A 33 -13.26 -3.86 -3.02
CA GLN A 33 -12.87 -3.59 -1.63
C GLN A 33 -12.83 -2.09 -1.34
N ALA A 34 -12.30 -1.29 -2.26
CA ALA A 34 -12.27 0.17 -2.13
C ALA A 34 -13.69 0.74 -2.05
N THR A 35 -14.58 0.29 -2.93
CA THR A 35 -15.99 0.69 -2.92
C THR A 35 -16.67 0.30 -1.61
N ALA A 36 -16.43 -0.90 -1.11
CA ALA A 36 -17.00 -1.38 0.15
C ALA A 36 -16.50 -0.56 1.34
N ALA A 37 -15.21 -0.25 1.39
CA ALA A 37 -14.62 0.59 2.45
C ALA A 37 -15.24 1.98 2.46
N ALA A 38 -15.39 2.59 1.29
CA ALA A 38 -16.03 3.91 1.16
C ALA A 38 -17.48 3.88 1.65
N ALA A 39 -18.24 2.86 1.29
CA ALA A 39 -19.62 2.68 1.75
C ALA A 39 -19.69 2.51 3.28
N ALA A 40 -18.75 1.74 3.85
CA ALA A 40 -18.72 1.48 5.29
C ALA A 40 -18.38 2.72 6.12
N LEU A 41 -17.47 3.57 5.64
CA LEU A 41 -17.07 4.80 6.34
C LEU A 41 -18.04 5.95 6.11
N GLY A 42 -18.74 5.96 5.00
CA GLY A 42 -19.64 7.05 4.64
C GLY A 42 -18.93 8.33 4.23
N SER A 43 -19.55 9.47 4.48
CA SER A 43 -19.02 10.77 4.08
C SER A 43 -17.78 11.16 4.88
N VAL A 44 -16.75 11.63 4.17
CA VAL A 44 -15.52 12.15 4.75
C VAL A 44 -15.23 13.56 4.23
N ASP A 45 -14.48 14.37 5.00
CA ASP A 45 -14.22 15.77 4.64
C ASP A 45 -12.99 15.91 3.74
N ARG A 46 -11.97 15.09 3.95
CA ARG A 46 -10.71 15.08 3.19
C ARG A 46 -10.27 13.67 2.90
N VAL A 47 -9.64 13.49 1.76
CA VAL A 47 -9.00 12.23 1.37
C VAL A 47 -7.56 12.50 0.96
N VAL A 48 -6.65 11.84 1.65
CA VAL A 48 -5.20 11.95 1.38
C VAL A 48 -4.67 10.58 1.00
N SER A 49 -3.81 10.51 0.00
CA SER A 49 -3.25 9.27 -0.53
C SER A 49 -1.76 9.40 -0.77
N SER A 50 -1.06 8.28 -0.71
CA SER A 50 0.28 8.17 -1.29
C SER A 50 0.20 8.30 -2.82
N PRO A 51 1.34 8.52 -3.52
CA PRO A 51 1.34 8.71 -4.97
C PRO A 51 1.13 7.42 -5.79
N LEU A 52 1.15 6.24 -5.15
CA LEU A 52 1.04 4.96 -5.86
C LEU A 52 -0.37 4.71 -6.37
N LEU A 53 -0.51 4.05 -7.52
CA LEU A 53 -1.80 3.81 -8.17
C LEU A 53 -2.78 3.08 -7.26
N ARG A 54 -2.33 2.01 -6.59
CA ARG A 54 -3.18 1.22 -5.70
C ARG A 54 -3.81 2.04 -4.58
N THR A 55 -3.08 3.01 -4.03
CA THR A 55 -3.59 3.89 -2.97
C THR A 55 -4.46 4.99 -3.52
N ARG A 56 -4.08 5.60 -4.62
CA ARG A 56 -4.87 6.66 -5.28
C ARG A 56 -6.23 6.14 -5.75
N HIS A 57 -6.25 5.00 -6.42
CA HIS A 57 -7.49 4.41 -6.91
C HIS A 57 -8.39 3.91 -5.78
N THR A 58 -7.82 3.44 -4.67
CA THR A 58 -8.60 3.18 -3.46
C THR A 58 -9.22 4.47 -2.91
N ALA A 59 -8.44 5.53 -2.85
CA ALA A 59 -8.89 6.84 -2.32
C ALA A 59 -10.00 7.46 -3.17
N GLU A 60 -9.95 7.30 -4.48
CA GLU A 60 -10.97 7.83 -5.40
C GLU A 60 -12.39 7.30 -5.13
N ALA A 61 -12.50 6.11 -4.54
CA ALA A 61 -13.80 5.52 -4.18
C ALA A 61 -14.57 6.36 -3.14
N PHE A 62 -13.89 7.24 -2.40
CA PHE A 62 -14.49 8.06 -1.35
C PHE A 62 -15.20 9.30 -1.87
N GLY A 63 -15.22 9.54 -3.19
CA GLY A 63 -16.03 10.59 -3.81
C GLY A 63 -15.57 12.02 -3.55
N ARG A 64 -14.33 12.21 -3.13
CA ARG A 64 -13.69 13.51 -2.91
C ARG A 64 -12.45 13.64 -3.77
N GLU A 65 -12.03 14.87 -4.03
CA GLU A 65 -10.71 15.12 -4.61
C GLU A 65 -9.62 14.50 -3.74
N VAL A 66 -8.74 13.74 -4.36
CA VAL A 66 -7.65 13.06 -3.66
C VAL A 66 -6.44 13.99 -3.59
N GLU A 67 -6.01 14.31 -2.38
CA GLU A 67 -4.77 15.03 -2.12
C GLU A 67 -3.64 14.02 -2.08
N VAL A 68 -2.66 14.15 -2.98
CA VAL A 68 -1.50 13.26 -3.01
C VAL A 68 -0.40 13.85 -2.13
N ASP A 69 0.12 13.05 -1.21
CA ASP A 69 1.22 13.44 -0.33
C ASP A 69 2.29 12.34 -0.35
N ASP A 70 3.46 12.68 -0.89
CA ASP A 70 4.57 11.74 -1.07
C ASP A 70 5.13 11.19 0.24
N ARG A 71 4.87 11.85 1.37
CA ARG A 71 5.29 11.37 2.68
C ARG A 71 4.60 10.07 3.10
N TRP A 72 3.48 9.75 2.47
CA TRP A 72 2.74 8.51 2.72
C TRP A 72 3.19 7.35 1.82
N ILE A 73 4.22 7.54 1.00
CA ILE A 73 4.66 6.48 0.11
C ILE A 73 5.14 5.26 0.90
N GLU A 74 4.85 4.08 0.35
CA GLU A 74 5.29 2.80 0.90
C GLU A 74 6.80 2.74 1.03
N MET A 75 7.28 1.90 1.93
CA MET A 75 8.70 1.68 2.13
C MET A 75 9.35 1.16 0.84
N ASP A 76 10.58 1.57 0.65
CA ASP A 76 11.41 1.06 -0.43
C ASP A 76 12.04 -0.27 0.01
N TYR A 77 11.50 -1.38 -0.50
CA TYR A 77 12.02 -2.70 -0.17
C TYR A 77 13.25 -3.10 -1.00
N GLY A 78 13.75 -2.20 -1.87
CA GLY A 78 14.95 -2.44 -2.65
C GLY A 78 14.86 -3.71 -3.47
N GLU A 79 15.85 -4.59 -3.32
CA GLU A 79 15.94 -5.85 -4.07
C GLU A 79 14.81 -6.84 -3.73
N PHE A 80 14.14 -6.69 -2.59
CA PHE A 80 13.03 -7.56 -2.20
C PHE A 80 11.69 -7.14 -2.82
N ASP A 81 11.60 -5.96 -3.39
CA ASP A 81 10.36 -5.49 -4.02
C ASP A 81 9.97 -6.41 -5.19
N GLY A 82 8.74 -6.88 -5.18
CA GLY A 82 8.24 -7.84 -6.18
C GLY A 82 8.64 -9.30 -5.94
N GLN A 83 9.43 -9.59 -4.91
CA GLN A 83 9.77 -10.96 -4.54
C GLN A 83 8.65 -11.62 -3.72
N PRO A 84 8.51 -12.95 -3.78
CA PRO A 84 7.61 -13.65 -2.86
C PRO A 84 7.94 -13.33 -1.41
N VAL A 85 6.94 -12.97 -0.62
CA VAL A 85 7.13 -12.68 0.81
C VAL A 85 7.77 -13.87 1.52
N ALA A 86 7.41 -15.09 1.12
CA ALA A 86 7.96 -16.31 1.69
C ALA A 86 9.47 -16.50 1.43
N ASP A 87 10.01 -15.85 0.39
CA ASP A 87 11.43 -15.95 0.02
C ASP A 87 12.30 -14.92 0.75
N VAL A 88 11.71 -13.95 1.43
CA VAL A 88 12.47 -13.00 2.25
C VAL A 88 12.94 -13.70 3.51
N PRO A 89 14.26 -13.73 3.79
CA PRO A 89 14.80 -14.45 4.95
C PRO A 89 14.20 -13.92 6.26
N ALA A 90 13.92 -14.82 7.20
CA ALA A 90 13.42 -14.43 8.52
C ALA A 90 14.38 -13.50 9.27
N ALA A 91 15.70 -13.65 9.05
CA ALA A 91 16.72 -12.77 9.60
C ALA A 91 16.53 -11.32 9.11
N THR A 92 16.15 -11.11 7.86
CA THR A 92 15.88 -9.79 7.29
C THR A 92 14.74 -9.07 8.05
N TRP A 93 13.66 -9.78 8.34
CA TRP A 93 12.56 -9.22 9.12
C TRP A 93 12.98 -8.88 10.54
N ARG A 94 13.84 -9.68 11.16
CA ARG A 94 14.38 -9.40 12.50
C ARG A 94 15.27 -8.17 12.50
N GLU A 95 16.20 -8.05 11.55
CA GLU A 95 17.07 -6.87 11.41
C GLU A 95 16.25 -5.60 11.29
N TRP A 96 15.24 -5.62 10.45
CA TRP A 96 14.37 -4.46 10.25
C TRP A 96 13.59 -4.08 11.50
N ARG A 97 13.03 -5.07 12.20
CA ARG A 97 12.30 -4.83 13.44
C ARG A 97 13.20 -4.24 14.53
N ASP A 98 14.44 -4.66 14.59
CA ASP A 98 15.36 -4.33 15.68
C ASP A 98 16.19 -3.07 15.40
N ASP A 99 16.25 -2.61 14.15
CA ASP A 99 16.95 -1.39 13.73
C ASP A 99 16.08 -0.58 12.78
N LEU A 100 15.57 0.55 13.26
CA LEU A 100 14.68 1.43 12.50
C LEU A 100 15.39 2.17 11.34
N ASP A 101 16.70 2.26 11.40
CA ASP A 101 17.51 2.88 10.35
C ASP A 101 18.02 1.86 9.32
N TRP A 102 17.72 0.58 9.53
CA TRP A 102 18.11 -0.46 8.59
C TRP A 102 17.31 -0.32 7.28
N ALA A 103 18.02 -0.47 6.18
CA ALA A 103 17.39 -0.50 4.86
C ALA A 103 17.78 -1.80 4.13
N PRO A 104 16.86 -2.38 3.34
CA PRO A 104 17.21 -3.52 2.50
C PRO A 104 18.20 -3.12 1.40
N PRO A 105 18.97 -4.09 0.85
CA PRO A 105 19.84 -3.81 -0.28
C PRO A 105 19.11 -3.12 -1.42
N GLY A 106 19.62 -1.97 -1.87
CA GLY A 106 19.00 -1.15 -2.91
C GLY A 106 17.81 -0.29 -2.47
N GLY A 107 17.48 -0.36 -1.20
CA GLY A 107 16.39 0.45 -0.64
C GLY A 107 16.88 1.71 0.05
#